data_e9ded2a463ac19cde0c0b99136092f8b
#
_entry.id   e9ded2a463ac19cde0c0b99136092f8b
#
_cell.length_a   1.000
_cell.length_b   1.000
_cell.length_c   1.000
_cell.angle_alpha   90.00
_cell.angle_beta   90.00
_cell.angle_gamma   90.00
#
_symmetry.space_group_name_H-M   'P 1'
#
loop_
_entity.id
_entity.type
_entity.pdbx_description
1 polymer ?
#
loop_
_entity_poly.entity_id
_entity_poly.type
_entity_poly.pdbx_seq_one_letter_code
_entity_poly.pdbx_strand_id
1 'polypeptide(L)'
;MIFIDYAKAFDCVDHNKWWKIIKEMGISDHLTCLLRNLYAGQEATVRNGHGTTDWFLIEKGVYQSCILSSCLFNLYSEYIMQNAGPNEEQAGIKIAGRNINNLRYVDDTTLTAESKEEVKSLSMKVKEESEKAGLKLNIQKTSPITS
;
A
#
# COMPACT_ATOMS: atom_id res chain seq x y z
N MET A 1 -15.45 -9.69 8.10
CA MET A 1 -14.29 -8.76 8.05
C MET A 1 -13.01 -9.55 7.84
N ILE A 2 -12.05 -9.04 7.08
CA ILE A 2 -10.71 -9.62 6.93
C ILE A 2 -9.68 -8.52 7.22
N PHE A 3 -8.69 -8.83 8.04
CA PHE A 3 -7.51 -7.99 8.25
C PHE A 3 -6.44 -8.35 7.23
N ILE A 4 -5.91 -7.38 6.54
CA ILE A 4 -4.82 -7.51 5.57
C ILE A 4 -3.57 -6.87 6.14
N ASP A 5 -2.48 -7.63 6.19
CA ASP A 5 -1.15 -7.18 6.53
C ASP A 5 -0.24 -7.33 5.30
N TYR A 6 0.55 -6.31 5.00
CA TYR A 6 1.51 -6.37 3.90
C TYR A 6 2.89 -6.81 4.39
N ALA A 7 3.50 -7.71 3.66
CA ALA A 7 4.87 -8.14 3.97
C ALA A 7 5.85 -7.03 3.58
N LYS A 8 6.50 -6.42 4.58
CA LYS A 8 7.49 -5.34 4.37
C LYS A 8 6.95 -4.21 3.50
N ALA A 9 5.75 -3.69 3.84
CA ALA A 9 5.01 -2.72 3.06
C ALA A 9 5.89 -1.56 2.55
N PHE A 10 6.59 -0.88 3.46
CA PHE A 10 7.44 0.26 3.14
C PHE A 10 8.69 -0.10 2.33
N ASP A 11 9.27 -1.29 2.55
CA ASP A 11 10.49 -1.72 1.88
C ASP A 11 10.23 -2.21 0.43
N CYS A 12 8.97 -2.56 0.12
CA CYS A 12 8.61 -3.17 -1.16
C CYS A 12 8.09 -2.17 -2.20
N VAL A 13 7.90 -0.91 -1.86
CA VAL A 13 7.41 0.12 -2.79
C VAL A 13 8.39 0.30 -3.94
N ASP A 14 7.99 -0.08 -5.15
CA ASP A 14 8.79 0.09 -6.37
C ASP A 14 8.66 1.54 -6.86
N HIS A 15 9.76 2.29 -6.88
CA HIS A 15 9.78 3.69 -7.24
C HIS A 15 9.24 3.94 -8.67
N ASN A 16 9.56 3.07 -9.64
CA ASN A 16 9.11 3.26 -11.02
C ASN A 16 7.60 3.07 -11.17
N LYS A 17 7.04 2.06 -10.49
CA LYS A 17 5.58 1.86 -10.44
C LYS A 17 4.91 3.00 -9.69
N TRP A 18 5.51 3.45 -8.61
CA TRP A 18 4.97 4.49 -7.77
C TRP A 18 4.78 5.81 -8.49
N TRP A 19 5.78 6.25 -9.28
CA TRP A 19 5.67 7.48 -10.06
C TRP A 19 4.52 7.44 -11.09
N LYS A 20 4.24 6.26 -11.66
CA LYS A 20 3.10 6.08 -12.56
C LYS A 20 1.78 6.21 -11.79
N ILE A 21 1.67 5.54 -10.66
CA ILE A 21 0.48 5.55 -9.80
C ILE A 21 0.15 6.97 -9.33
N ILE A 22 1.13 7.71 -8.82
CA ILE A 22 0.94 9.11 -8.38
C ILE A 22 0.41 9.99 -9.52
N LYS A 23 0.93 9.80 -10.72
CA LYS A 23 0.48 10.53 -11.91
C LYS A 23 -0.94 10.15 -12.30
N GLU A 24 -1.29 8.87 -12.30
CA GLU A 24 -2.64 8.37 -12.59
C GLU A 24 -3.66 8.87 -11.55
N MET A 25 -3.26 9.07 -10.32
CA MET A 25 -4.07 9.66 -9.25
C MET A 25 -4.23 11.19 -9.37
N GLY A 26 -3.70 11.80 -10.41
CA GLY A 26 -3.87 13.24 -10.69
C GLY A 26 -2.96 14.17 -9.89
N ILE A 27 -1.90 13.64 -9.28
CA ILE A 27 -0.89 14.48 -8.63
C ILE A 27 -0.10 15.24 -9.70
N SER A 28 0.10 16.54 -9.48
CA SER A 28 0.74 17.42 -10.47
C SER A 28 2.16 16.96 -10.83
N ASP A 29 2.56 17.18 -12.08
CA ASP A 29 3.90 16.83 -12.56
C ASP A 29 5.00 17.55 -11.77
N HIS A 30 4.74 18.78 -11.30
CA HIS A 30 5.70 19.51 -10.46
C HIS A 30 5.96 18.80 -9.13
N LEU A 31 4.90 18.40 -8.41
CA LEU A 31 5.04 17.69 -7.14
C LEU A 31 5.65 16.30 -7.36
N THR A 32 5.24 15.60 -8.41
CA THR A 32 5.84 14.31 -8.78
C THR A 32 7.35 14.45 -9.05
N CYS A 33 7.77 15.51 -9.73
CA CYS A 33 9.19 15.80 -9.98
C CYS A 33 9.96 16.04 -8.68
N LEU A 34 9.40 16.85 -7.76
CA LEU A 34 10.01 17.09 -6.45
C LEU A 34 10.18 15.79 -5.66
N LEU A 35 9.16 14.94 -5.63
CA LEU A 35 9.22 13.65 -4.96
C LEU A 35 10.27 12.72 -5.60
N ARG A 36 10.31 12.66 -6.92
CA ARG A 36 11.34 11.88 -7.63
C ARG A 36 12.75 12.35 -7.29
N ASN A 37 12.99 13.65 -7.24
CA ASN A 37 14.27 14.21 -6.87
C ASN A 37 14.66 13.88 -5.41
N LEU A 38 13.66 13.84 -4.50
CA LEU A 38 13.88 13.46 -3.11
C LEU A 38 14.36 12.01 -2.97
N TYR A 39 13.87 11.11 -3.82
CA TYR A 39 14.21 9.68 -3.81
C TYR A 39 15.31 9.30 -4.81
N ALA A 40 15.73 10.21 -5.67
CA ALA A 40 16.75 9.93 -6.66
C ALA A 40 18.14 9.88 -6.03
N GLY A 41 18.94 8.89 -6.43
CA GLY A 41 20.35 8.79 -6.03
C GLY A 41 20.57 8.55 -4.54
N GLN A 42 19.57 8.04 -3.84
CA GLN A 42 19.73 7.70 -2.43
C GLN A 42 20.63 6.48 -2.28
N GLU A 43 21.60 6.61 -1.41
CA GLU A 43 22.55 5.55 -1.08
C GLU A 43 22.47 5.20 0.40
N ALA A 44 22.73 3.95 0.71
CA ALA A 44 22.82 3.47 2.06
C ALA A 44 24.05 2.60 2.28
N THR A 45 24.47 2.52 3.53
CA THR A 45 25.47 1.58 4.01
C THR A 45 24.96 0.95 5.31
N VAL A 46 25.31 -0.30 5.54
CA VAL A 46 24.93 -1.04 6.74
C VAL A 46 26.14 -1.19 7.65
N ARG A 47 26.01 -0.78 8.88
CA ARG A 47 27.02 -0.99 9.92
C ARG A 47 26.68 -2.24 10.72
N ASN A 48 27.62 -3.18 10.75
CA ASN A 48 27.52 -4.38 11.58
C ASN A 48 28.71 -4.44 12.55
N GLY A 49 28.73 -5.44 13.43
CA GLY A 49 29.82 -5.61 14.42
C GLY A 49 31.22 -5.83 13.80
N HIS A 50 31.32 -6.08 12.51
CA HIS A 50 32.57 -6.34 11.77
C HIS A 50 32.99 -5.18 10.84
N GLY A 51 32.21 -4.10 10.75
CA GLY A 51 32.52 -2.94 9.91
C GLY A 51 31.27 -2.36 9.22
N THR A 52 31.53 -1.61 8.15
CA THR A 52 30.51 -1.01 7.30
C THR A 52 30.58 -1.63 5.91
N THR A 53 29.41 -1.86 5.29
CA THR A 53 29.34 -2.29 3.88
C THR A 53 29.78 -1.16 2.96
N ASP A 54 30.05 -1.47 1.68
CA ASP A 54 30.11 -0.47 0.64
C ASP A 54 28.75 0.22 0.47
N TRP A 55 28.78 1.44 -0.07
CA TRP A 55 27.58 2.19 -0.40
C TRP A 55 26.83 1.52 -1.54
N PHE A 56 25.51 1.40 -1.41
CA PHE A 56 24.62 0.84 -2.42
C PHE A 56 23.41 1.75 -2.65
N LEU A 57 22.95 1.79 -3.90
CA LEU A 57 21.79 2.58 -4.28
C LEU A 57 20.50 1.95 -3.75
N ILE A 58 19.59 2.80 -3.27
CA ILE A 58 18.25 2.42 -2.86
C ILE A 58 17.29 2.61 -4.03
N GLU A 59 16.83 1.51 -4.60
CA GLU A 59 15.92 1.52 -5.76
C GLU A 59 14.47 1.23 -5.36
N LYS A 60 14.24 0.81 -4.13
CA LYS A 60 12.92 0.43 -3.59
C LYS A 60 12.76 0.90 -2.16
N GLY A 61 11.50 1.03 -1.77
CA GLY A 61 11.12 1.37 -0.43
C GLY A 61 10.97 2.86 -0.18
N VAL A 62 10.34 3.16 0.94
CA VAL A 62 10.16 4.51 1.46
C VAL A 62 10.72 4.58 2.87
N TYR A 63 11.12 5.76 3.30
CA TYR A 63 11.69 5.94 4.64
C TYR A 63 10.70 5.55 5.73
N GLN A 64 11.11 4.67 6.63
CA GLN A 64 10.36 4.39 7.84
C GLN A 64 10.41 5.60 8.79
N SER A 65 9.33 5.78 9.56
CA SER A 65 9.20 6.90 10.52
C SER A 65 9.18 8.31 9.91
N CYS A 66 8.90 8.42 8.62
CA CYS A 66 8.72 9.72 7.94
C CYS A 66 7.23 9.95 7.64
N ILE A 67 6.71 11.12 8.01
CA ILE A 67 5.30 11.51 7.75
C ILE A 67 5.00 11.44 6.24
N LEU A 68 5.93 11.91 5.41
CA LEU A 68 5.78 11.88 3.96
C LEU A 68 5.61 10.45 3.44
N SER A 69 6.38 9.50 3.96
CA SER A 69 6.30 8.09 3.56
C SER A 69 4.94 7.47 3.86
N SER A 70 4.37 7.79 5.01
CA SER A 70 3.01 7.35 5.37
C SER A 70 1.95 7.94 4.44
N CYS A 71 2.04 9.23 4.11
CA CYS A 71 1.14 9.89 3.15
C CYS A 71 1.25 9.25 1.75
N LEU A 72 2.47 9.01 1.29
CA LEU A 72 2.73 8.42 0.00
C LEU A 72 2.28 6.96 -0.07
N PHE A 73 2.47 6.19 1.01
CA PHE A 73 1.95 4.83 1.10
C PHE A 73 0.41 4.82 1.11
N ASN A 74 -0.24 5.76 1.79
CA ASN A 74 -1.70 5.89 1.75
C ASN A 74 -2.23 6.14 0.34
N LEU A 75 -1.57 6.99 -0.46
CA LEU A 75 -1.91 7.18 -1.87
C LEU A 75 -1.76 5.88 -2.68
N TYR A 76 -0.70 5.15 -2.43
CA TYR A 76 -0.45 3.87 -3.07
C TYR A 76 -1.52 2.83 -2.74
N SER A 77 -1.86 2.72 -1.47
CA SER A 77 -2.93 1.85 -0.98
C SER A 77 -4.30 2.27 -1.52
N GLU A 78 -4.57 3.57 -1.63
CA GLU A 78 -5.80 4.11 -2.24
C GLU A 78 -5.94 3.66 -3.70
N TYR A 79 -4.89 3.80 -4.49
CA TYR A 79 -4.86 3.32 -5.87
C TYR A 79 -5.19 1.83 -5.99
N ILE A 80 -4.58 0.99 -5.14
CA ILE A 80 -4.85 -0.44 -5.10
C ILE A 80 -6.33 -0.71 -4.80
N MET A 81 -6.90 -0.01 -3.83
CA MET A 81 -8.29 -0.21 -3.44
C MET A 81 -9.28 0.27 -4.50
N GLN A 82 -9.01 1.38 -5.18
CA GLN A 82 -9.83 1.85 -6.30
C GLN A 82 -9.87 0.85 -7.46
N ASN A 83 -8.75 0.17 -7.74
CA ASN A 83 -8.69 -0.84 -8.79
C ASN A 83 -9.24 -2.21 -8.35
N ALA A 84 -9.18 -2.54 -7.06
CA ALA A 84 -9.67 -3.80 -6.52
C ALA A 84 -11.17 -3.80 -6.22
N GLY A 85 -11.75 -2.62 -5.94
CA GLY A 85 -13.15 -2.51 -5.52
C GLY A 85 -14.14 -2.59 -6.68
N PRO A 86 -15.33 -3.19 -6.50
CA PRO A 86 -16.51 -2.76 -7.22
C PRO A 86 -16.85 -1.34 -6.76
N ASN A 87 -17.50 -0.57 -7.65
CA ASN A 87 -17.98 0.78 -7.32
C ASN A 87 -18.44 0.86 -5.86
N GLU A 88 -17.95 1.86 -5.12
CA GLU A 88 -18.19 2.07 -3.68
C GLU A 88 -19.67 1.97 -3.27
N GLU A 89 -20.59 2.04 -4.23
CA GLU A 89 -22.03 1.97 -4.03
C GLU A 89 -22.57 0.56 -3.77
N GLN A 90 -21.83 -0.52 -4.08
CA GLN A 90 -22.38 -1.89 -4.12
C GLN A 90 -21.79 -2.86 -3.10
N ALA A 91 -20.67 -2.57 -2.46
CA ALA A 91 -20.04 -3.48 -1.49
C ALA A 91 -19.65 -2.74 -0.21
N GLY A 92 -19.87 -3.36 0.94
CA GLY A 92 -19.47 -2.81 2.24
C GLY A 92 -20.61 -2.80 3.25
N ILE A 93 -20.31 -2.30 4.44
CA ILE A 93 -21.28 -2.12 5.52
C ILE A 93 -21.79 -0.68 5.50
N LYS A 94 -23.11 -0.49 5.59
CA LYS A 94 -23.69 0.84 5.68
C LYS A 94 -23.56 1.42 7.07
N ILE A 95 -22.79 2.49 7.21
CA ILE A 95 -22.67 3.26 8.45
C ILE A 95 -23.08 4.70 8.17
N ALA A 96 -24.09 5.19 8.89
CA ALA A 96 -24.62 6.55 8.71
C ALA A 96 -24.96 6.91 7.25
N GLY A 97 -25.49 5.96 6.47
CA GLY A 97 -25.88 6.16 5.07
C GLY A 97 -24.72 6.09 4.06
N ARG A 98 -23.51 5.82 4.49
CA ARG A 98 -22.34 5.62 3.62
C ARG A 98 -21.89 4.17 3.62
N ASN A 99 -21.57 3.64 2.46
CA ASN A 99 -20.96 2.32 2.35
C ASN A 99 -19.48 2.38 2.74
N ILE A 100 -19.07 1.55 3.68
CA ILE A 100 -17.68 1.39 4.10
C ILE A 100 -17.27 -0.03 3.78
N ASN A 101 -16.38 -0.21 2.83
CA ASN A 101 -15.85 -1.52 2.42
C ASN A 101 -14.43 -1.78 2.92
N ASN A 102 -13.71 -0.73 3.33
CA ASN A 102 -12.38 -0.84 3.90
C ASN A 102 -12.12 0.24 4.94
N LEU A 103 -11.24 -0.07 5.88
CA LEU A 103 -10.66 0.87 6.83
C LEU A 103 -9.15 0.70 6.75
N ARG A 104 -8.42 1.81 6.64
CA ARG A 104 -6.97 1.79 6.45
C ARG A 104 -6.27 2.72 7.43
N TYR A 105 -5.17 2.24 7.94
CA TYR A 105 -4.23 3.03 8.70
C TYR A 105 -2.81 2.65 8.25
N VAL A 106 -2.27 3.44 7.32
CA VAL A 106 -0.98 3.21 6.67
C VAL A 106 -0.96 1.83 5.98
N ASP A 107 -0.24 0.85 6.49
CA ASP A 107 -0.13 -0.52 5.96
C ASP A 107 -1.19 -1.48 6.51
N ASP A 108 -1.82 -1.13 7.61
CA ASP A 108 -2.93 -1.91 8.17
C ASP A 108 -4.22 -1.65 7.39
N THR A 109 -4.78 -2.69 6.81
CA THR A 109 -6.03 -2.61 6.05
C THR A 109 -7.05 -3.63 6.54
N THR A 110 -8.26 -3.18 6.83
CA THR A 110 -9.39 -4.05 7.15
C THR A 110 -10.43 -3.97 6.05
N LEU A 111 -10.79 -5.11 5.47
CA LEU A 111 -11.88 -5.22 4.51
C LEU A 111 -13.17 -5.63 5.19
N THR A 112 -14.27 -4.99 4.82
CA THR A 112 -15.61 -5.27 5.34
C THR A 112 -16.59 -5.50 4.20
N ALA A 113 -17.50 -6.45 4.37
CA ALA A 113 -18.63 -6.66 3.49
C ALA A 113 -19.77 -7.36 4.25
N GLU A 114 -20.95 -7.41 3.67
CA GLU A 114 -22.14 -8.00 4.30
C GLU A 114 -22.06 -9.54 4.32
N SER A 115 -21.40 -10.18 3.34
CA SER A 115 -21.24 -11.63 3.26
C SER A 115 -19.78 -12.10 3.31
N LYS A 116 -19.58 -13.38 3.70
CA LYS A 116 -18.24 -14.00 3.71
C LYS A 116 -17.68 -14.16 2.30
N GLU A 117 -18.54 -14.44 1.33
CA GLU A 117 -18.20 -14.62 -0.08
C GLU A 117 -17.72 -13.32 -0.69
N GLU A 118 -18.37 -12.21 -0.41
CA GLU A 118 -17.98 -10.86 -0.86
C GLU A 118 -16.65 -10.44 -0.27
N VAL A 119 -16.42 -10.65 1.04
CA VAL A 119 -15.14 -10.35 1.67
C VAL A 119 -14.01 -11.16 1.06
N LYS A 120 -14.24 -12.45 0.76
CA LYS A 120 -13.26 -13.29 0.08
C LYS A 120 -12.97 -12.79 -1.35
N SER A 121 -13.99 -12.48 -2.12
CA SER A 121 -13.84 -11.95 -3.48
C SER A 121 -13.07 -10.64 -3.47
N LEU A 122 -13.40 -9.72 -2.58
CA LEU A 122 -12.70 -8.45 -2.41
C LEU A 122 -11.23 -8.67 -2.00
N SER A 123 -10.99 -9.56 -1.04
CA SER A 123 -9.62 -9.90 -0.60
C SER A 123 -8.76 -10.47 -1.74
N MET A 124 -9.33 -11.30 -2.61
CA MET A 124 -8.61 -11.84 -3.78
C MET A 124 -8.26 -10.74 -4.79
N LYS A 125 -9.18 -9.82 -5.07
CA LYS A 125 -8.94 -8.67 -5.95
C LYS A 125 -7.88 -7.74 -5.37
N VAL A 126 -7.97 -7.41 -4.08
CA VAL A 126 -6.95 -6.58 -3.40
C VAL A 126 -5.58 -7.25 -3.47
N LYS A 127 -5.51 -8.57 -3.29
CA LYS A 127 -4.26 -9.32 -3.45
C LYS A 127 -3.70 -9.18 -4.86
N GLU A 128 -4.52 -9.40 -5.89
CA GLU A 128 -4.12 -9.30 -7.30
C GLU A 128 -3.60 -7.89 -7.65
N GLU A 129 -4.34 -6.85 -7.27
CA GLU A 129 -3.94 -5.47 -7.54
C GLU A 129 -2.69 -5.06 -6.73
N SER A 130 -2.56 -5.56 -5.50
CA SER A 130 -1.36 -5.36 -4.69
C SER A 130 -0.12 -5.98 -5.34
N GLU A 131 -0.23 -7.20 -5.86
CA GLU A 131 0.85 -7.88 -6.57
C GLU A 131 1.25 -7.15 -7.86
N LYS A 132 0.27 -6.65 -8.64
CA LYS A 132 0.52 -5.79 -9.82
C LYS A 132 1.28 -4.52 -9.42
N ALA A 133 0.90 -3.92 -8.32
CA ALA A 133 1.60 -2.77 -7.75
C ALA A 133 2.98 -3.11 -7.16
N GLY A 134 3.28 -4.37 -6.87
CA GLY A 134 4.57 -4.82 -6.32
C GLY A 134 4.56 -5.06 -4.81
N LEU A 135 3.38 -4.97 -4.17
CA LEU A 135 3.21 -5.33 -2.76
C LEU A 135 2.82 -6.80 -2.63
N LYS A 136 3.26 -7.43 -1.55
CA LYS A 136 2.89 -8.80 -1.22
C LYS A 136 2.13 -8.84 0.10
N LEU A 137 1.01 -9.56 0.12
CA LEU A 137 0.27 -9.81 1.34
C LEU A 137 1.01 -10.83 2.22
N ASN A 138 0.99 -10.58 3.52
CA ASN A 138 1.44 -11.55 4.51
C ASN A 138 0.32 -12.53 4.82
N ILE A 139 0.32 -13.67 4.15
CA ILE A 139 -0.75 -14.68 4.25
C ILE A 139 -0.89 -15.22 5.68
N GLN A 140 0.19 -15.27 6.46
CA GLN A 140 0.15 -15.79 7.84
C GLN A 140 -0.58 -14.86 8.81
N LYS A 141 -0.52 -13.55 8.56
CA LYS A 141 -1.19 -12.52 9.37
C LYS A 141 -2.53 -12.07 8.78
N THR A 142 -2.78 -12.34 7.51
CA THR A 142 -4.06 -12.08 6.88
C THR A 142 -5.08 -13.10 7.39
N SER A 143 -5.91 -12.71 8.33
CA SER A 143 -6.87 -13.62 8.98
C SER A 143 -8.30 -13.07 8.95
N PRO A 144 -9.31 -13.93 8.78
CA PRO A 144 -10.69 -13.53 8.96
C PRO A 144 -10.93 -13.18 10.43
N ILE A 145 -11.49 -12.01 10.67
CA ILE A 145 -11.99 -11.63 12.00
C ILE A 145 -13.35 -12.29 12.14
N THR A 146 -13.38 -13.43 12.84
CA THR A 146 -14.63 -14.07 13.28
C THR A 146 -15.08 -13.38 14.55
N SER A 147 -16.17 -12.64 14.47
CA SER A 147 -16.98 -12.25 15.63
C SER A 147 -17.83 -13.42 16.10
#